data_de019543e03c1ee8c516fd5779957357
#
_entry.id   de019543e03c1ee8c516fd5779957357
#
_cell.length_a   1.000
_cell.length_b   1.000
_cell.length_c   1.000
_cell.angle_alpha   90.00
_cell.angle_beta   90.00
_cell.angle_gamma   90.00
#
_symmetry.space_group_name_H-M   'P 1'
#
loop_
_entity.id
_entity.type
_entity.pdbx_description
1 polymer ?
#
loop_
_entity_poly.entity_id
_entity_poly.type
_entity_poly.pdbx_seq_one_letter_code
_entity_poly.pdbx_strand_id
1 'polypeptide(L)'
;MLQALRVTGAAALGLALLISLAPSPAAAACQLIKATHSAASQAEAAQMSRTLAMQSADDLKRAKGWSYVSLTAHKVKGDPFWKAVRPDGVPNYAQLRPDIITSRFYTTCFTGVVVPYVCTTGSSVCGQ
;
A
#
# COMPACT_ATOMS: atom_id res chain seq x y z
N MET A 1 -5.10 -39.83 76.71
CA MET A 1 -6.04 -39.70 75.61
C MET A 1 -5.37 -38.83 74.52
N LEU A 2 -4.77 -39.45 73.53
CA LEU A 2 -4.13 -38.75 72.41
C LEU A 2 -5.06 -38.83 71.23
N GLN A 3 -5.56 -37.69 70.78
CA GLN A 3 -6.25 -37.57 69.49
C GLN A 3 -5.25 -37.22 68.42
N ALA A 4 -5.05 -38.18 67.51
CA ALA A 4 -4.22 -37.96 66.32
C ALA A 4 -5.01 -37.13 65.29
N LEU A 5 -4.58 -35.92 65.01
CA LEU A 5 -5.06 -35.11 63.89
C LEU A 5 -4.45 -35.69 62.59
N ARG A 6 -5.29 -36.24 61.76
CA ARG A 6 -4.90 -36.62 60.38
C ARG A 6 -5.07 -35.37 59.50
N VAL A 7 -3.97 -34.81 59.06
CA VAL A 7 -3.94 -33.77 58.00
C VAL A 7 -3.92 -34.52 56.69
N THR A 8 -5.05 -34.50 55.99
CA THR A 8 -5.11 -34.95 54.58
C THR A 8 -4.65 -33.79 53.70
N GLY A 9 -3.43 -33.88 53.20
CA GLY A 9 -2.92 -32.98 52.19
C GLY A 9 -3.60 -33.23 50.85
N ALA A 10 -4.45 -32.30 50.42
CA ALA A 10 -4.95 -32.30 49.06
C ALA A 10 -3.84 -31.72 48.14
N ALA A 11 -3.23 -32.57 47.38
CA ALA A 11 -2.34 -32.15 46.30
C ALA A 11 -3.20 -31.58 45.18
N ALA A 12 -3.25 -30.25 45.07
CA ALA A 12 -3.80 -29.57 43.92
C ALA A 12 -2.79 -29.70 42.77
N LEU A 13 -3.07 -30.61 41.84
CA LEU A 13 -2.40 -30.64 40.55
C LEU A 13 -2.85 -29.40 39.76
N GLY A 14 -2.04 -28.35 39.84
CA GLY A 14 -2.16 -27.20 38.95
C GLY A 14 -1.76 -27.63 37.54
N LEU A 15 -2.74 -27.90 36.70
CA LEU A 15 -2.56 -28.08 35.28
C LEU A 15 -2.21 -26.70 34.69
N ALA A 16 -0.92 -26.38 34.57
CA ALA A 16 -0.48 -25.21 33.88
C ALA A 16 -0.77 -25.43 32.38
N LEU A 17 -1.87 -24.83 31.91
CA LEU A 17 -2.15 -24.68 30.49
C LEU A 17 -1.07 -23.76 29.92
N LEU A 18 0.00 -24.32 29.40
CA LEU A 18 0.95 -23.62 28.53
C LEU A 18 0.19 -23.36 27.22
N ILE A 19 -0.50 -22.22 27.16
CA ILE A 19 -0.99 -21.68 25.91
C ILE A 19 0.27 -21.33 25.11
N SER A 20 0.69 -22.23 24.25
CA SER A 20 1.70 -21.94 23.25
C SER A 20 1.12 -20.87 22.33
N LEU A 21 1.46 -19.63 22.57
CA LEU A 21 1.29 -18.55 21.63
C LEU A 21 2.26 -18.83 20.47
N ALA A 22 1.86 -19.76 19.57
CA ALA A 22 2.53 -19.91 18.30
C ALA A 22 2.38 -18.55 17.59
N PRO A 23 3.48 -17.92 17.14
CA PRO A 23 3.35 -16.71 16.35
C PRO A 23 2.49 -17.04 15.14
N SER A 24 1.31 -16.40 15.02
CA SER A 24 0.52 -16.48 13.81
C SER A 24 1.42 -16.11 12.66
N PRO A 25 1.45 -16.87 11.54
CA PRO A 25 2.17 -16.43 10.35
C PRO A 25 1.66 -15.03 10.06
N ALA A 26 2.56 -14.05 10.00
CA ALA A 26 2.19 -12.67 9.75
C ALA A 26 1.37 -12.65 8.47
N ALA A 27 0.06 -12.33 8.57
CA ALA A 27 -0.79 -12.18 7.41
C ALA A 27 -0.16 -11.11 6.52
N ALA A 28 -0.03 -11.40 5.20
CA ALA A 28 0.48 -10.42 4.25
C ALA A 28 -0.36 -9.14 4.37
N ALA A 29 0.29 -8.03 4.69
CA ALA A 29 -0.36 -6.73 4.75
C ALA A 29 -0.22 -6.05 3.39
N CYS A 30 -1.30 -5.44 2.90
CA CYS A 30 -1.31 -4.73 1.63
C CYS A 30 -1.62 -3.26 1.85
N GLN A 31 -0.95 -2.40 1.09
CA GLN A 31 -1.19 -0.97 1.08
C GLN A 31 -1.19 -0.46 -0.35
N LEU A 32 -2.13 0.43 -0.66
CA LEU A 32 -2.15 1.11 -1.95
C LEU A 32 -1.13 2.24 -1.96
N ILE A 33 -0.37 2.32 -3.05
CA ILE A 33 0.53 3.43 -3.33
C ILE A 33 0.13 4.12 -4.62
N LYS A 34 0.42 5.39 -4.71
CA LYS A 34 0.26 6.17 -5.95
C LYS A 34 1.40 7.15 -6.09
N ALA A 35 1.77 7.44 -7.32
CA ALA A 35 2.72 8.48 -7.65
C ALA A 35 2.26 9.20 -8.92
N THR A 36 2.45 10.51 -8.95
CA THR A 36 2.07 11.35 -10.09
C THR A 36 3.29 12.10 -10.58
N HIS A 37 3.46 12.15 -11.89
CA HIS A 37 4.51 12.93 -12.51
C HIS A 37 4.01 13.56 -13.81
N SER A 38 4.51 14.74 -14.11
CA SER A 38 4.23 15.45 -15.35
C SER A 38 5.49 15.58 -16.19
N ALA A 39 5.34 15.48 -17.51
CA ALA A 39 6.45 15.59 -18.45
C ALA A 39 5.98 16.09 -19.82
N ALA A 40 6.94 16.35 -20.70
CA ALA A 40 6.69 16.79 -22.06
C ALA A 40 6.12 15.70 -22.97
N SER A 41 6.28 14.42 -22.62
CA SER A 41 5.71 13.29 -23.34
C SER A 41 4.98 12.34 -22.40
N GLN A 42 4.01 11.60 -22.93
CA GLN A 42 3.29 10.60 -22.17
C GLN A 42 4.20 9.48 -21.67
N ALA A 43 5.10 9.01 -22.53
CA ALA A 43 6.04 7.94 -22.19
C ALA A 43 6.93 8.33 -21.01
N GLU A 44 7.47 9.55 -21.02
CA GLU A 44 8.31 10.07 -19.95
C GLU A 44 7.51 10.25 -18.65
N ALA A 45 6.34 10.87 -18.70
CA ALA A 45 5.48 11.04 -17.53
C ALA A 45 5.08 9.68 -16.91
N ALA A 46 4.76 8.69 -17.75
CA ALA A 46 4.42 7.34 -17.31
C ALA A 46 5.63 6.64 -16.68
N GLN A 47 6.79 6.73 -17.30
CA GLN A 47 8.02 6.13 -16.78
C GLN A 47 8.42 6.73 -15.43
N MET A 48 8.39 8.05 -15.30
CA MET A 48 8.74 8.74 -14.06
C MET A 48 7.75 8.45 -12.95
N SER A 49 6.45 8.41 -13.24
CA SER A 49 5.44 8.05 -12.24
C SER A 49 5.61 6.62 -11.73
N ARG A 50 6.00 5.68 -12.59
CA ARG A 50 6.32 4.30 -12.20
C ARG A 50 7.58 4.23 -11.35
N THR A 51 8.62 4.98 -11.71
CA THR A 51 9.85 5.07 -10.90
C THR A 51 9.56 5.58 -9.50
N LEU A 52 8.76 6.64 -9.37
CA LEU A 52 8.34 7.17 -8.07
C LEU A 52 7.47 6.18 -7.29
N ALA A 53 6.60 5.43 -7.97
CA ALA A 53 5.82 4.37 -7.32
C ALA A 53 6.71 3.24 -6.80
N MET A 54 7.75 2.84 -7.54
CA MET A 54 8.75 1.87 -7.07
C MET A 54 9.49 2.38 -5.84
N GLN A 55 9.92 3.63 -5.83
CA GLN A 55 10.55 4.24 -4.66
C GLN A 55 9.63 4.24 -3.45
N SER A 56 8.35 4.56 -3.64
CA SER A 56 7.35 4.50 -2.58
C SER A 56 7.18 3.08 -2.03
N ALA A 57 7.21 2.05 -2.88
CA ALA A 57 7.16 0.65 -2.46
C ALA A 57 8.39 0.26 -1.64
N ASP A 58 9.59 0.69 -2.05
CA ASP A 58 10.83 0.44 -1.33
C ASP A 58 10.86 1.15 0.03
N ASP A 59 10.38 2.39 0.08
CA ASP A 59 10.26 3.15 1.33
C ASP A 59 9.28 2.48 2.28
N LEU A 60 8.15 2.01 1.77
CA LEU A 60 7.16 1.28 2.56
C LEU A 60 7.73 -0.04 3.09
N LYS A 61 8.45 -0.79 2.25
CA LYS A 61 9.15 -2.02 2.66
C LYS A 61 10.08 -1.76 3.83
N ARG A 62 10.89 -0.71 3.74
CA ARG A 62 11.82 -0.31 4.83
C ARG A 62 11.07 0.11 6.08
N ALA A 63 10.05 0.96 5.95
CA ALA A 63 9.28 1.46 7.07
C ALA A 63 8.53 0.36 7.83
N LYS A 64 8.06 -0.66 7.12
CA LYS A 64 7.35 -1.81 7.70
C LYS A 64 8.27 -2.94 8.16
N GLY A 65 9.56 -2.89 7.83
CA GLY A 65 10.50 -3.96 8.12
C GLY A 65 10.20 -5.26 7.35
N TRP A 66 9.55 -5.15 6.19
CA TRP A 66 9.24 -6.31 5.36
C TRP A 66 10.49 -6.85 4.68
N SER A 67 10.64 -8.17 4.66
CA SER A 67 11.71 -8.85 3.93
C SER A 67 11.42 -8.98 2.45
N TYR A 68 10.13 -9.04 2.09
CA TYR A 68 9.66 -9.21 0.73
C TYR A 68 8.43 -8.35 0.47
N VAL A 69 8.31 -7.83 -0.75
CA VAL A 69 7.10 -7.15 -1.23
C VAL A 69 6.71 -7.67 -2.61
N SER A 70 5.42 -7.77 -2.85
CA SER A 70 4.83 -8.00 -4.17
C SER A 70 3.99 -6.80 -4.58
N LEU A 71 4.06 -6.44 -5.85
CA LEU A 71 3.29 -5.35 -6.44
C LEU A 71 2.27 -5.90 -7.43
N THR A 72 1.05 -5.41 -7.32
CA THR A 72 -0.04 -5.75 -8.24
C THR A 72 -0.66 -4.46 -8.76
N ALA A 73 -0.88 -4.38 -10.06
CA ALA A 73 -1.50 -3.22 -10.68
C ALA A 73 -2.84 -2.90 -10.02
N HIS A 74 -3.01 -1.65 -9.61
CA HIS A 74 -4.24 -1.17 -9.00
C HIS A 74 -4.55 0.24 -9.48
N LYS A 75 -5.74 0.41 -10.04
CA LYS A 75 -6.19 1.73 -10.50
C LYS A 75 -6.43 2.64 -9.30
N VAL A 76 -5.75 3.77 -9.28
CA VAL A 76 -5.93 4.81 -8.26
C VAL A 76 -6.54 6.05 -8.90
N LYS A 77 -7.25 6.83 -8.10
CA LYS A 77 -7.73 8.14 -8.55
C LYS A 77 -6.51 9.06 -8.70
N GLY A 78 -6.32 9.61 -9.89
CA GLY A 78 -5.41 10.72 -10.11
C GLY A 78 -5.86 11.96 -9.34
N ASP A 79 -4.95 12.89 -9.13
CA ASP A 79 -5.30 14.16 -8.52
C ASP A 79 -6.34 14.89 -9.40
N PRO A 80 -7.35 15.53 -8.82
CA PRO A 80 -8.40 16.22 -9.57
C PRO A 80 -7.92 17.53 -10.20
N PHE A 81 -6.62 17.66 -10.41
CA PHE A 81 -5.96 18.80 -11.04
C PHE A 81 -6.66 19.24 -12.35
N TRP A 82 -7.10 18.27 -13.15
CA TRP A 82 -7.83 18.56 -14.40
C TRP A 82 -9.22 19.20 -14.18
N LYS A 83 -9.74 19.14 -12.95
CA LYS A 83 -11.00 19.81 -12.58
C LYS A 83 -10.79 21.25 -12.11
N ALA A 84 -9.53 21.65 -11.92
CA ALA A 84 -9.24 23.01 -11.50
C ALA A 84 -9.71 24.00 -12.56
N VAL A 85 -10.43 25.02 -12.12
CA VAL A 85 -10.85 26.12 -12.96
C VAL A 85 -9.70 27.11 -13.04
N ARG A 86 -9.36 27.53 -14.25
CA ARG A 86 -8.35 28.57 -14.46
C ARG A 86 -8.80 29.89 -13.82
N PRO A 87 -7.86 30.80 -13.47
CA PRO A 87 -8.21 32.11 -12.88
C PRO A 87 -9.17 32.96 -13.75
N ASP A 88 -9.19 32.70 -15.07
CA ASP A 88 -10.09 33.37 -16.03
C ASP A 88 -11.50 32.72 -16.09
N GLY A 89 -11.78 31.72 -15.24
CA GLY A 89 -13.06 31.01 -15.20
C GLY A 89 -13.21 29.94 -16.28
N VAL A 90 -12.21 29.73 -17.13
CA VAL A 90 -12.23 28.69 -18.17
C VAL A 90 -11.91 27.34 -17.55
N PRO A 91 -12.71 26.29 -17.83
CA PRO A 91 -12.38 24.95 -17.36
C PRO A 91 -11.03 24.48 -17.92
N ASN A 92 -10.24 23.84 -17.07
CA ASN A 92 -8.98 23.21 -17.47
C ASN A 92 -9.29 21.85 -18.09
N TYR A 93 -9.52 21.80 -19.40
CA TYR A 93 -9.85 20.57 -20.11
C TYR A 93 -8.62 19.66 -20.17
N ALA A 94 -8.80 18.45 -19.66
CA ALA A 94 -7.84 17.38 -19.81
C ALA A 94 -8.44 16.27 -20.67
N GLN A 95 -7.69 15.81 -21.65
CA GLN A 95 -8.04 14.61 -22.41
C GLN A 95 -7.41 13.38 -21.77
N LEU A 96 -8.24 12.39 -21.47
CA LEU A 96 -7.76 11.10 -21.03
C LEU A 96 -7.01 10.41 -22.18
N ARG A 97 -5.88 9.83 -21.86
CA ARG A 97 -5.11 8.99 -22.76
C ARG A 97 -5.38 7.52 -22.41
N PRO A 98 -5.12 6.58 -23.34
CA PRO A 98 -5.25 5.17 -23.03
C PRO A 98 -4.41 4.79 -21.81
N ASP A 99 -4.99 3.98 -20.92
CA ASP A 99 -4.31 3.47 -19.73
C ASP A 99 -3.15 2.56 -20.12
N ILE A 100 -2.07 2.62 -19.34
CA ILE A 100 -0.92 1.73 -19.47
C ILE A 100 -0.93 0.77 -18.29
N ILE A 101 -1.20 -0.50 -18.58
CA ILE A 101 -1.37 -1.53 -17.54
C ILE A 101 -0.28 -2.58 -17.70
N THR A 102 0.43 -2.83 -16.62
CA THR A 102 1.36 -3.96 -16.48
C THR A 102 0.87 -4.84 -15.34
N SER A 103 1.53 -5.97 -15.09
CA SER A 103 1.22 -6.82 -13.94
C SER A 103 1.39 -6.10 -12.60
N ARG A 104 2.30 -5.14 -12.53
CA ARG A 104 2.72 -4.44 -11.30
C ARG A 104 2.11 -3.06 -11.14
N PHE A 105 1.80 -2.37 -12.22
CA PHE A 105 1.39 -0.97 -12.21
C PHE A 105 0.21 -0.69 -13.11
N TYR A 106 -0.68 0.14 -12.63
CA TYR A 106 -1.77 0.72 -13.42
C TYR A 106 -1.50 2.22 -13.57
N THR A 107 -1.24 2.66 -14.80
CA THR A 107 -0.90 4.06 -15.08
C THR A 107 -2.02 4.70 -15.88
N THR A 108 -2.58 5.76 -15.35
CA THR A 108 -3.57 6.61 -16.01
C THR A 108 -2.91 7.92 -16.40
N CYS A 109 -3.04 8.30 -17.66
CA CYS A 109 -2.46 9.53 -18.18
C CYS A 109 -3.53 10.45 -18.76
N PHE A 110 -3.30 11.75 -18.67
CA PHE A 110 -4.10 12.76 -19.34
C PHE A 110 -3.22 13.89 -19.87
N THR A 111 -3.74 14.62 -20.86
CA THR A 111 -3.12 15.84 -21.36
C THR A 111 -3.78 17.06 -20.70
N GLY A 112 -2.99 17.97 -20.19
CA GLY A 112 -3.46 19.24 -19.62
C GLY A 112 -3.24 20.41 -20.56
N VAL A 113 -3.94 21.52 -20.28
CA VAL A 113 -3.75 22.75 -21.05
C VAL A 113 -2.40 23.42 -20.73
N VAL A 114 -1.97 23.35 -19.47
CA VAL A 114 -0.74 23.99 -18.97
C VAL A 114 0.42 22.99 -18.91
N VAL A 115 0.13 21.77 -18.52
CA VAL A 115 1.13 20.68 -18.43
C VAL A 115 0.83 19.69 -19.53
N PRO A 116 1.78 19.38 -20.44
CA PRO A 116 1.50 18.55 -21.61
C PRO A 116 0.94 17.18 -21.24
N TYR A 117 1.58 16.48 -20.33
CA TYR A 117 1.17 15.12 -19.91
C TYR A 117 1.33 14.96 -18.40
N VAL A 118 0.32 14.38 -17.78
CA VAL A 118 0.33 14.00 -16.36
C VAL A 118 -0.07 12.55 -16.25
N CYS A 119 0.77 11.74 -15.62
CA CYS A 119 0.50 10.34 -15.40
C CYS A 119 0.48 10.02 -13.89
N THR A 120 -0.49 9.21 -13.48
CA THR A 120 -0.61 8.69 -12.13
C THR A 120 -0.52 7.18 -12.18
N THR A 121 0.43 6.63 -11.46
CA THR A 121 0.66 5.20 -11.34
C THR A 121 0.21 4.71 -9.98
N GLY A 122 -0.58 3.65 -9.98
CA GLY A 122 -1.05 2.98 -8.77
C GLY A 122 -0.63 1.51 -8.71
N SER A 123 -0.43 1.04 -7.50
CA SER A 123 -0.13 -0.35 -7.22
C SER A 123 -0.61 -0.72 -5.82
N SER A 124 -0.98 -1.97 -5.65
CA SER A 124 -1.14 -2.59 -4.34
C SER A 124 0.18 -3.25 -3.96
N VAL A 125 0.77 -2.81 -2.86
CA VAL A 125 2.03 -3.34 -2.31
C VAL A 125 1.69 -4.23 -1.13
N CYS A 126 1.95 -5.52 -1.27
CA CYS A 126 1.75 -6.50 -0.21
C CYS A 126 3.12 -6.97 0.28
N GLY A 127 3.31 -7.01 1.60
CA GLY A 127 4.57 -7.40 2.19
C GLY A 127 4.42 -8.34 3.38
N GLN A 128 5.52 -8.97 3.74
CA GLN A 128 5.65 -9.83 4.91
C GLN A 128 7.08 -9.76 5.47
#